data_5a867f9f8f0e1d48fc8de2d1c2c1d37c
#
_entry.id   5a867f9f8f0e1d48fc8de2d1c2c1d37c
#
_cell.length_a   1.000
_cell.length_b   1.000
_cell.length_c   1.000
_cell.angle_alpha   90.00
_cell.angle_beta   90.00
_cell.angle_gamma   90.00
#
_symmetry.space_group_name_H-M   'P 1'
#
loop_
_entity.id
_entity.type
_entity.pdbx_description
1 polymer ?
#
loop_
_entity_poly.entity_id
_entity_poly.type
_entity_poly.pdbx_seq_one_letter_code
_entity_poly.pdbx_strand_id
1 'polypeptide(L)'
;RKESSAASDVYKRQVLAPPPPKRLEDMKLPIVMMRDILLKTIFRKNVEMVSDLAQALCLPTQVTQEMVDQARGQRLLEATGTLSATSGNEMGYQLTDAGKARALDALAQSEYFGAMPVPLEVYREQVKRQSVRNLQITREQLTGAMGHLVLPDSLLDHLGPAVSAGRSILMYGPPGNGKSSISNGIRDALGDKVYVP
;
A
#
# COMPACT_ATOMS: atom_id res chain seq x y z
N ARG A 1 -1.49 11.52 -35.84
CA ARG A 1 -1.98 11.77 -34.46
C ARG A 1 -1.69 10.57 -33.55
N LYS A 2 -0.44 10.15 -33.42
CA LYS A 2 0.00 9.07 -32.51
C LYS A 2 1.30 9.41 -31.74
N GLU A 3 1.76 10.65 -31.78
CA GLU A 3 3.06 11.04 -31.18
C GLU A 3 2.96 11.73 -29.80
N SER A 4 1.74 11.96 -29.29
CA SER A 4 1.54 12.66 -28.01
C SER A 4 1.61 11.74 -26.76
N SER A 5 1.61 10.41 -26.92
CA SER A 5 1.61 9.48 -25.80
C SER A 5 3.03 9.13 -25.28
N ALA A 6 4.03 9.14 -26.15
CA ALA A 6 5.38 8.72 -25.78
C ALA A 6 6.17 9.79 -24.99
N ALA A 7 5.86 11.07 -25.18
CA ALA A 7 6.55 12.16 -24.49
C ALA A 7 6.13 12.33 -23.01
N SER A 8 4.90 11.90 -22.66
CA SER A 8 4.42 11.99 -21.27
C SER A 8 4.98 10.88 -20.37
N ASP A 9 5.44 9.77 -20.94
CA ASP A 9 5.93 8.63 -20.16
C ASP A 9 7.41 8.79 -19.72
N VAL A 10 8.16 9.68 -20.35
CA VAL A 10 9.59 9.88 -20.06
C VAL A 10 9.84 10.58 -18.71
N TYR A 11 8.86 11.28 -18.16
CA TYR A 11 9.02 12.11 -16.95
C TYR A 11 8.38 11.54 -15.69
N LYS A 12 7.68 10.41 -15.77
CA LYS A 12 7.10 9.79 -14.57
C LYS A 12 8.21 9.16 -13.74
N ARG A 13 8.38 9.67 -12.52
CA ARG A 13 9.29 9.07 -11.54
C ARG A 13 8.81 7.64 -11.23
N GLN A 14 9.52 6.65 -11.74
CA GLN A 14 9.26 5.26 -11.38
C GLN A 14 9.81 4.99 -9.97
N VAL A 15 8.95 5.13 -8.97
CA VAL A 15 9.26 4.63 -7.63
C VAL A 15 9.05 3.12 -7.66
N LEU A 16 10.13 2.37 -7.43
CA LEU A 16 10.04 0.91 -7.35
C LEU A 16 9.40 0.51 -6.03
N ALA A 17 8.46 -0.43 -6.10
CA ALA A 17 7.92 -1.09 -4.91
C ALA A 17 9.03 -1.87 -4.19
N PRO A 18 8.99 -1.99 -2.86
CA PRO A 18 9.87 -2.91 -2.15
C PRO A 18 9.67 -4.33 -2.67
N PRO A 19 10.74 -5.14 -2.80
CA PRO A 19 10.58 -6.52 -3.22
C PRO A 19 9.75 -7.30 -2.18
N PRO A 20 8.78 -8.13 -2.62
CA PRO A 20 8.00 -8.95 -1.69
C PRO A 20 8.91 -9.96 -0.98
N PRO A 21 8.63 -10.31 0.29
CA PRO A 21 9.36 -11.34 1.00
C PRO A 21 9.16 -12.70 0.32
N LYS A 22 10.22 -13.51 0.28
CA LYS A 22 10.15 -14.87 -0.29
C LYS A 22 9.88 -15.93 0.77
N ARG A 23 10.32 -15.69 2.01
CA ARG A 23 10.15 -16.55 3.17
C ARG A 23 9.71 -15.75 4.38
N LEU A 24 9.18 -16.44 5.38
CA LEU A 24 8.77 -15.83 6.63
C LEU A 24 9.95 -15.14 7.36
N GLU A 25 11.14 -15.68 7.28
CA GLU A 25 12.37 -15.12 7.87
C GLU A 25 12.75 -13.75 7.25
N ASP A 26 12.43 -13.54 5.98
CA ASP A 26 12.72 -12.29 5.27
C ASP A 26 11.91 -11.10 5.83
N MET A 27 10.82 -11.40 6.53
CA MET A 27 9.97 -10.38 7.15
C MET A 27 10.68 -9.60 8.25
N LYS A 28 11.66 -10.20 8.94
CA LYS A 28 12.42 -9.58 10.05
C LYS A 28 11.54 -8.95 11.12
N LEU A 29 10.36 -9.52 11.35
CA LEU A 29 9.39 -9.10 12.35
C LEU A 29 9.30 -10.14 13.47
N PRO A 30 8.89 -9.75 14.69
CA PRO A 30 8.65 -10.70 15.77
C PRO A 30 7.57 -11.71 15.36
N ILE A 31 7.89 -13.00 15.46
CA ILE A 31 6.98 -14.11 15.10
C ILE A 31 5.64 -14.02 15.83
N VAL A 32 5.66 -13.60 17.12
CA VAL A 32 4.45 -13.42 17.93
C VAL A 32 3.53 -12.38 17.32
N MET A 33 4.09 -11.25 16.89
CA MET A 33 3.31 -10.18 16.26
C MET A 33 2.68 -10.62 14.94
N MET A 34 3.45 -11.29 14.09
CA MET A 34 2.95 -11.81 12.80
C MET A 34 1.82 -12.82 13.02
N ARG A 35 2.02 -13.78 13.94
CA ARG A 35 1.00 -14.76 14.33
C ARG A 35 -0.27 -14.08 14.85
N ASP A 36 -0.12 -13.11 15.73
CA ASP A 36 -1.26 -12.43 16.34
C ASP A 36 -2.06 -11.63 15.30
N ILE A 37 -1.40 -11.01 14.32
CA ILE A 37 -2.07 -10.34 13.18
C ILE A 37 -2.81 -11.38 12.32
N LEU A 38 -2.21 -12.52 12.01
CA LEU A 38 -2.85 -13.61 11.28
C LEU A 38 -4.13 -14.07 11.98
N LEU A 39 -4.04 -14.42 13.27
CA LEU A 39 -5.19 -14.92 14.05
C LEU A 39 -6.31 -13.87 14.16
N LYS A 40 -5.96 -12.60 14.39
CA LYS A 40 -6.91 -11.49 14.41
C LYS A 40 -7.61 -11.31 13.07
N THR A 41 -6.86 -11.45 11.97
CA THR A 41 -7.41 -11.31 10.61
C THR A 41 -8.40 -12.42 10.31
N ILE A 42 -8.06 -13.68 10.64
CA ILE A 42 -8.97 -14.81 10.50
C ILE A 42 -10.24 -14.58 11.34
N PHE A 43 -10.08 -14.18 12.60
CA PHE A 43 -11.18 -13.95 13.52
C PHE A 43 -12.14 -12.84 13.07
N ARG A 44 -11.58 -11.71 12.57
CA ARG A 44 -12.37 -10.53 12.20
C ARG A 44 -13.01 -10.64 10.82
N LYS A 45 -12.30 -11.26 9.86
CA LYS A 45 -12.76 -11.37 8.47
C LYS A 45 -13.45 -12.71 8.19
N ASN A 46 -13.38 -13.67 9.09
CA ASN A 46 -13.89 -15.02 8.89
C ASN A 46 -13.40 -15.66 7.59
N VAL A 47 -12.09 -15.53 7.31
CA VAL A 47 -11.45 -16.02 6.11
C VAL A 47 -10.85 -17.39 6.41
N GLU A 48 -11.10 -18.35 5.53
CA GLU A 48 -10.67 -19.74 5.71
C GLU A 48 -9.58 -20.16 4.72
N MET A 49 -9.51 -19.57 3.52
CA MET A 49 -8.57 -19.95 2.48
C MET A 49 -7.25 -19.16 2.59
N VAL A 50 -6.14 -19.81 2.27
CA VAL A 50 -4.81 -19.18 2.31
C VAL A 50 -4.68 -18.08 1.26
N SER A 51 -5.31 -18.25 0.10
CA SER A 51 -5.35 -17.22 -0.95
C SER A 51 -6.00 -15.91 -0.46
N ASP A 52 -7.14 -16.00 0.23
CA ASP A 52 -7.85 -14.86 0.77
C ASP A 52 -7.08 -14.22 1.95
N LEU A 53 -6.43 -15.07 2.78
CA LEU A 53 -5.55 -14.60 3.84
C LEU A 53 -4.33 -13.85 3.27
N ALA A 54 -3.72 -14.35 2.21
CA ALA A 54 -2.61 -13.71 1.52
C ALA A 54 -3.00 -12.33 1.01
N GLN A 55 -4.19 -12.21 0.41
CA GLN A 55 -4.74 -10.93 -0.02
C GLN A 55 -5.01 -10.00 1.17
N ALA A 56 -5.62 -10.53 2.24
CA ALA A 56 -5.96 -9.74 3.43
C ALA A 56 -4.71 -9.24 4.18
N LEU A 57 -3.64 -10.03 4.20
CA LEU A 57 -2.36 -9.71 4.83
C LEU A 57 -1.40 -8.94 3.91
N CYS A 58 -1.74 -8.78 2.63
CA CYS A 58 -0.87 -8.21 1.59
C CYS A 58 0.48 -8.94 1.49
N LEU A 59 0.46 -10.28 1.62
CA LEU A 59 1.64 -11.14 1.58
C LEU A 59 1.58 -12.14 0.40
N PRO A 60 2.74 -12.62 -0.08
CA PRO A 60 2.77 -13.75 -0.99
C PRO A 60 2.12 -14.99 -0.36
N THR A 61 1.40 -15.78 -1.17
CA THR A 61 0.70 -17.00 -0.70
C THR A 61 1.63 -17.98 -0.02
N GLN A 62 2.88 -18.13 -0.51
CA GLN A 62 3.87 -19.02 0.09
C GLN A 62 4.21 -18.61 1.53
N VAL A 63 4.46 -17.33 1.79
CA VAL A 63 4.77 -16.80 3.14
C VAL A 63 3.56 -16.96 4.06
N THR A 64 2.36 -16.71 3.53
CA THR A 64 1.11 -16.91 4.28
C THR A 64 0.91 -18.37 4.65
N GLN A 65 1.22 -19.31 3.75
CA GLN A 65 1.16 -20.74 4.03
C GLN A 65 2.13 -21.13 5.14
N GLU A 66 3.37 -20.62 5.12
CA GLU A 66 4.34 -20.85 6.19
C GLU A 66 3.83 -20.39 7.55
N MET A 67 3.15 -19.23 7.60
CA MET A 67 2.52 -18.71 8.83
C MET A 67 1.38 -19.60 9.31
N VAL A 68 0.52 -20.05 8.40
CA VAL A 68 -0.60 -20.95 8.70
C VAL A 68 -0.06 -22.28 9.24
N ASP A 69 0.98 -22.85 8.64
CA ASP A 69 1.59 -24.10 9.08
C ASP A 69 2.23 -23.99 10.48
N GLN A 70 2.88 -22.86 10.78
CA GLN A 70 3.38 -22.57 12.13
C GLN A 70 2.23 -22.46 13.15
N ALA A 71 1.15 -21.75 12.83
CA ALA A 71 -0.01 -21.61 13.71
C ALA A 71 -0.72 -22.96 13.94
N ARG A 72 -0.77 -23.82 12.91
CA ARG A 72 -1.25 -25.21 13.04
C ARG A 72 -0.35 -26.04 13.96
N GLY A 73 0.96 -25.94 13.80
CA GLY A 73 1.93 -26.61 14.68
C GLY A 73 1.74 -26.22 16.16
N GLN A 74 1.28 -25.00 16.41
CA GLN A 74 0.92 -24.50 17.75
C GLN A 74 -0.52 -24.83 18.16
N ARG A 75 -1.27 -25.58 17.36
CA ARG A 75 -2.69 -25.95 17.57
C ARG A 75 -3.63 -24.76 17.69
N LEU A 76 -3.30 -23.64 17.07
CA LEU A 76 -4.13 -22.44 17.01
C LEU A 76 -5.07 -22.43 15.80
N LEU A 77 -4.73 -23.20 14.77
CA LEU A 77 -5.52 -23.43 13.57
C LEU A 77 -5.73 -24.93 13.34
N GLU A 78 -6.85 -25.29 12.75
CA GLU A 78 -7.16 -26.63 12.27
C GLU A 78 -7.69 -26.56 10.83
N ALA A 79 -7.48 -27.65 10.07
CA ALA A 79 -7.96 -27.75 8.69
C ALA A 79 -9.46 -28.12 8.69
N THR A 80 -10.26 -27.41 7.88
CA THR A 80 -11.70 -27.64 7.72
C THR A 80 -12.03 -28.57 6.56
N GLY A 81 -11.06 -28.85 5.69
CA GLY A 81 -11.24 -29.63 4.48
C GLY A 81 -10.97 -28.81 3.22
N THR A 82 -11.22 -29.43 2.08
CA THR A 82 -11.01 -28.80 0.78
C THR A 82 -12.20 -27.91 0.40
N LEU A 83 -11.95 -26.64 0.17
CA LEU A 83 -12.93 -25.65 -0.28
C LEU A 83 -12.75 -25.34 -1.75
N SER A 84 -13.84 -25.06 -2.46
CA SER A 84 -13.79 -24.57 -3.84
C SER A 84 -13.42 -23.11 -3.87
N ALA A 85 -12.27 -22.80 -4.46
CA ALA A 85 -11.83 -21.43 -4.73
C ALA A 85 -11.93 -21.09 -6.20
N THR A 86 -11.84 -19.80 -6.54
CA THR A 86 -11.84 -19.33 -7.95
C THR A 86 -10.65 -19.89 -8.75
N SER A 87 -9.54 -20.22 -8.06
CA SER A 87 -8.31 -20.77 -8.64
C SER A 87 -8.19 -22.30 -8.54
N GLY A 88 -9.23 -23.00 -8.06
CA GLY A 88 -9.23 -24.45 -7.84
C GLY A 88 -9.63 -24.84 -6.43
N ASN A 89 -9.37 -26.11 -6.04
CA ASN A 89 -9.63 -26.58 -4.70
C ASN A 89 -8.46 -26.24 -3.77
N GLU A 90 -8.77 -25.57 -2.66
CA GLU A 90 -7.80 -25.13 -1.68
C GLU A 90 -8.18 -25.66 -0.28
N MET A 91 -7.18 -25.94 0.57
CA MET A 91 -7.43 -26.34 1.95
C MET A 91 -7.91 -25.16 2.76
N GLY A 92 -9.04 -25.34 3.46
CA GLY A 92 -9.57 -24.37 4.39
C GLY A 92 -9.00 -24.54 5.79
N TYR A 93 -8.93 -23.45 6.54
CA TYR A 93 -8.45 -23.40 7.91
C TYR A 93 -9.37 -22.56 8.78
N GLN A 94 -9.56 -23.00 10.02
CA GLN A 94 -10.32 -22.25 11.02
C GLN A 94 -9.56 -22.17 12.34
N LEU A 95 -9.95 -21.22 13.18
CA LEU A 95 -9.42 -21.07 14.53
C LEU A 95 -9.94 -22.18 15.43
N THR A 96 -9.02 -22.83 16.15
CA THR A 96 -9.38 -23.67 17.31
C THR A 96 -9.87 -22.78 18.46
N ASP A 97 -10.39 -23.36 19.54
CA ASP A 97 -10.77 -22.59 20.73
C ASP A 97 -9.57 -21.86 21.35
N ALA A 98 -8.39 -22.50 21.34
CA ALA A 98 -7.14 -21.85 21.75
C ALA A 98 -6.76 -20.69 20.82
N GLY A 99 -6.96 -20.88 19.50
CA GLY A 99 -6.75 -19.82 18.50
C GLY A 99 -7.68 -18.64 18.68
N LYS A 100 -8.95 -18.88 18.96
CA LYS A 100 -9.97 -17.84 19.27
C LYS A 100 -9.60 -17.07 20.54
N ALA A 101 -9.26 -17.78 21.62
CA ALA A 101 -8.82 -17.14 22.85
C ALA A 101 -7.59 -16.25 22.62
N ARG A 102 -6.58 -16.75 21.88
CA ARG A 102 -5.38 -15.98 21.55
C ARG A 102 -5.69 -14.76 20.66
N ALA A 103 -6.60 -14.89 19.70
CA ALA A 103 -7.00 -13.78 18.83
C ALA A 103 -7.71 -12.68 19.65
N LEU A 104 -8.56 -13.04 20.61
CA LEU A 104 -9.24 -12.10 21.52
C LEU A 104 -8.24 -11.38 22.42
N ASP A 105 -7.29 -12.09 23.03
CA ASP A 105 -6.22 -11.50 23.84
C ASP A 105 -5.39 -10.50 23.02
N ALA A 106 -5.04 -10.88 21.79
CA ALA A 106 -4.28 -10.02 20.89
C ALA A 106 -5.09 -8.78 20.45
N LEU A 107 -6.42 -8.91 20.27
CA LEU A 107 -7.30 -7.78 19.96
C LEU A 107 -7.44 -6.82 21.16
N ALA A 108 -7.43 -7.35 22.39
CA ALA A 108 -7.43 -6.52 23.60
C ALA A 108 -6.15 -5.66 23.74
N GLN A 109 -5.01 -6.15 23.24
CA GLN A 109 -3.75 -5.40 23.23
C GLN A 109 -3.67 -4.38 22.09
N SER A 110 -4.16 -4.75 20.90
CA SER A 110 -4.17 -3.91 19.71
C SER A 110 -5.29 -4.35 18.77
N GLU A 111 -6.16 -3.42 18.41
CA GLU A 111 -7.27 -3.68 17.48
C GLU A 111 -6.82 -3.86 16.01
N TYR A 112 -5.55 -3.52 15.69
CA TYR A 112 -5.05 -3.62 14.32
C TYR A 112 -5.06 -5.06 13.80
N PHE A 113 -5.62 -5.26 12.63
CA PHE A 113 -5.59 -6.50 11.85
C PHE A 113 -5.57 -6.15 10.34
N GLY A 114 -5.18 -7.09 9.49
CA GLY A 114 -5.09 -6.89 8.04
C GLY A 114 -3.65 -6.88 7.55
N ALA A 115 -3.28 -5.94 6.69
CA ALA A 115 -1.97 -5.91 6.03
C ALA A 115 -0.81 -6.10 7.02
N MET A 116 0.14 -6.98 6.67
CA MET A 116 1.29 -7.23 7.52
C MET A 116 2.22 -6.02 7.51
N PRO A 117 2.64 -5.50 8.66
CA PRO A 117 3.59 -4.39 8.69
C PRO A 117 4.96 -4.79 8.16
N VAL A 118 5.76 -3.79 7.82
CA VAL A 118 7.16 -3.97 7.41
C VAL A 118 8.11 -3.45 8.48
N PRO A 119 9.38 -3.91 8.54
CA PRO A 119 10.38 -3.37 9.42
C PRO A 119 10.57 -1.85 9.25
N LEU A 120 10.85 -1.15 10.33
CA LEU A 120 10.99 0.31 10.33
C LEU A 120 12.05 0.82 9.33
N GLU A 121 13.12 0.06 9.15
CA GLU A 121 14.18 0.38 8.19
C GLU A 121 13.66 0.36 6.76
N VAL A 122 12.91 -0.67 6.38
CA VAL A 122 12.28 -0.82 5.05
C VAL A 122 11.28 0.31 4.82
N TYR A 123 10.46 0.63 5.82
CA TYR A 123 9.53 1.76 5.80
C TYR A 123 10.26 3.09 5.56
N ARG A 124 11.30 3.39 6.36
CA ARG A 124 12.10 4.62 6.23
C ARG A 124 12.77 4.75 4.87
N GLU A 125 13.31 3.65 4.35
CA GLU A 125 13.95 3.64 3.04
C GLU A 125 12.93 3.90 1.93
N GLN A 126 11.76 3.28 1.97
CA GLN A 126 10.70 3.50 1.00
C GLN A 126 10.20 4.95 1.04
N VAL A 127 9.97 5.52 2.23
CA VAL A 127 9.58 6.92 2.40
C VAL A 127 10.64 7.87 1.83
N LYS A 128 11.93 7.60 2.05
CA LYS A 128 13.02 8.39 1.44
C LYS A 128 13.02 8.30 -0.08
N ARG A 129 12.83 7.11 -0.64
CA ARG A 129 12.79 6.89 -2.10
C ARG A 129 11.65 7.65 -2.78
N GLN A 130 10.51 7.78 -2.13
CA GLN A 130 9.35 8.47 -2.69
C GLN A 130 9.16 9.89 -2.12
N SER A 131 10.15 10.42 -1.39
CA SER A 131 10.10 11.77 -0.85
C SER A 131 10.07 12.82 -1.98
N VAL A 132 9.13 13.74 -1.88
CA VAL A 132 8.99 14.87 -2.82
C VAL A 132 9.89 16.07 -2.47
N ARG A 133 10.60 16.04 -1.33
CA ARG A 133 11.40 17.18 -0.84
C ARG A 133 12.54 17.59 -1.77
N ASN A 134 13.05 16.66 -2.58
CA ASN A 134 14.15 16.92 -3.51
C ASN A 134 13.68 16.91 -4.98
N LEU A 135 12.39 16.95 -5.21
CA LEU A 135 11.81 17.03 -6.55
C LEU A 135 11.86 18.47 -7.03
N GLN A 136 12.58 18.68 -8.11
CA GLN A 136 12.47 19.92 -8.88
C GLN A 136 11.51 19.67 -10.03
N ILE A 137 10.38 20.36 -10.02
CA ILE A 137 9.41 20.28 -11.10
C ILE A 137 9.72 21.40 -12.08
N THR A 138 9.98 21.03 -13.34
CA THR A 138 10.17 22.02 -14.40
C THR A 138 8.83 22.62 -14.83
N ARG A 139 8.88 23.82 -15.42
CA ARG A 139 7.70 24.48 -15.98
C ARG A 139 7.02 23.60 -17.03
N GLU A 140 7.82 22.92 -17.87
CA GLU A 140 7.32 22.05 -18.92
C GLU A 140 6.53 20.86 -18.34
N GLN A 141 7.02 20.25 -17.25
CA GLN A 141 6.32 19.16 -16.57
C GLN A 141 4.99 19.62 -15.99
N LEU A 142 4.98 20.79 -15.35
CA LEU A 142 3.76 21.36 -14.80
C LEU A 142 2.75 21.72 -15.89
N THR A 143 3.21 22.36 -16.97
CA THR A 143 2.38 22.72 -18.13
C THR A 143 1.84 21.46 -18.82
N GLY A 144 2.65 20.42 -18.97
CA GLY A 144 2.23 19.14 -19.55
C GLY A 144 1.15 18.45 -18.73
N ALA A 145 1.32 18.39 -17.41
CA ALA A 145 0.32 17.80 -16.49
C ALA A 145 -1.00 18.59 -16.45
N MET A 146 -0.92 19.89 -16.68
CA MET A 146 -2.08 20.82 -16.66
C MET A 146 -2.55 21.23 -18.05
N GLY A 147 -2.08 20.62 -19.12
CA GLY A 147 -2.37 20.99 -20.50
C GLY A 147 -3.85 20.96 -20.89
N HIS A 148 -4.68 20.30 -20.11
CA HIS A 148 -6.14 20.27 -20.24
C HIS A 148 -6.83 21.48 -19.56
N LEU A 149 -6.08 22.32 -18.83
CA LEU A 149 -6.58 23.51 -18.14
C LEU A 149 -6.10 24.77 -18.84
N VAL A 150 -6.95 25.76 -18.90
CA VAL A 150 -6.57 27.12 -19.32
C VAL A 150 -6.15 27.89 -18.08
N LEU A 151 -4.85 28.01 -17.85
CA LEU A 151 -4.29 28.68 -16.69
C LEU A 151 -3.49 29.92 -17.11
N PRO A 152 -3.56 31.02 -16.35
CA PRO A 152 -2.69 32.17 -16.55
C PRO A 152 -1.21 31.78 -16.31
N ASP A 153 -0.29 32.31 -17.14
CA ASP A 153 1.16 32.06 -16.99
C ASP A 153 1.67 32.45 -15.59
N SER A 154 1.16 33.55 -15.04
CA SER A 154 1.51 34.01 -13.68
C SER A 154 1.19 32.98 -12.59
N LEU A 155 0.14 32.17 -12.77
CA LEU A 155 -0.20 31.11 -11.82
C LEU A 155 0.82 29.96 -11.92
N LEU A 156 1.23 29.56 -13.11
CA LEU A 156 2.25 28.54 -13.31
C LEU A 156 3.61 28.97 -12.72
N ASP A 157 3.95 30.25 -12.84
CA ASP A 157 5.18 30.81 -12.27
C ASP A 157 5.19 30.77 -10.73
N HIS A 158 4.03 30.88 -10.09
CA HIS A 158 3.90 30.73 -8.63
C HIS A 158 3.83 29.28 -8.19
N LEU A 159 3.16 28.41 -8.96
CA LEU A 159 2.99 26.99 -8.62
C LEU A 159 4.30 26.22 -8.68
N GLY A 160 5.15 26.47 -9.67
CA GLY A 160 6.42 25.76 -9.84
C GLY A 160 7.31 25.79 -8.59
N PRO A 161 7.69 26.98 -8.09
CA PRO A 161 8.46 27.13 -6.86
C PRO A 161 7.74 26.57 -5.62
N ALA A 162 6.41 26.78 -5.52
CA ALA A 162 5.61 26.30 -4.39
C ALA A 162 5.60 24.77 -4.30
N VAL A 163 5.42 24.09 -5.42
CA VAL A 163 5.45 22.61 -5.49
C VAL A 163 6.86 22.09 -5.26
N SER A 164 7.88 22.71 -5.86
CA SER A 164 9.30 22.32 -5.69
C SER A 164 9.80 22.54 -4.26
N ALA A 165 9.17 23.43 -3.49
CA ALA A 165 9.50 23.63 -2.06
C ALA A 165 9.15 22.41 -1.18
N GLY A 166 8.33 21.47 -1.67
CA GLY A 166 7.93 20.27 -0.92
C GLY A 166 7.18 20.55 0.39
N ARG A 167 6.49 21.69 0.46
CA ARG A 167 5.72 22.14 1.62
C ARG A 167 4.22 22.11 1.32
N SER A 168 3.41 22.19 2.38
CA SER A 168 1.95 22.31 2.23
C SER A 168 1.58 23.56 1.47
N ILE A 169 0.68 23.45 0.49
CA ILE A 169 0.16 24.54 -0.31
C ILE A 169 -1.31 24.73 0.07
N LEU A 170 -1.69 25.96 0.43
CA LEU A 170 -3.07 26.33 0.66
C LEU A 170 -3.59 27.10 -0.56
N MET A 171 -4.61 26.54 -1.23
CA MET A 171 -5.33 27.20 -2.31
C MET A 171 -6.70 27.65 -1.82
N TYR A 172 -7.01 28.93 -1.94
CA TYR A 172 -8.29 29.50 -1.55
C TYR A 172 -8.87 30.37 -2.66
N GLY A 173 -10.16 30.60 -2.61
CA GLY A 173 -10.91 31.41 -3.58
C GLY A 173 -12.35 30.92 -3.78
N PRO A 174 -13.18 31.62 -4.56
CA PRO A 174 -14.56 31.24 -4.84
C PRO A 174 -14.71 29.83 -5.43
N PRO A 175 -15.87 29.18 -5.27
CA PRO A 175 -16.15 27.91 -5.93
C PRO A 175 -16.13 28.10 -7.46
N GLY A 176 -15.81 27.02 -8.19
CA GLY A 176 -15.75 27.03 -9.66
C GLY A 176 -14.41 27.46 -10.28
N ASN A 177 -13.45 27.98 -9.52
CA ASN A 177 -12.16 28.47 -10.04
C ASN A 177 -11.09 27.38 -10.25
N GLY A 178 -11.47 26.12 -10.46
CA GLY A 178 -10.55 25.05 -10.85
C GLY A 178 -9.54 24.59 -9.78
N LYS A 179 -9.73 24.95 -8.48
CA LYS A 179 -8.79 24.57 -7.40
C LYS A 179 -8.54 23.06 -7.33
N SER A 180 -9.58 22.26 -7.43
CA SER A 180 -9.48 20.79 -7.43
C SER A 180 -8.76 20.27 -8.68
N SER A 181 -9.00 20.89 -9.84
CA SER A 181 -8.33 20.55 -11.09
C SER A 181 -6.83 20.86 -11.03
N ILE A 182 -6.45 21.99 -10.42
CA ILE A 182 -5.05 22.36 -10.18
C ILE A 182 -4.40 21.37 -9.22
N SER A 183 -5.08 20.98 -8.12
CA SER A 183 -4.56 19.96 -7.19
C SER A 183 -4.31 18.62 -7.88
N ASN A 184 -5.21 18.19 -8.76
CA ASN A 184 -5.04 16.98 -9.55
C ASN A 184 -3.86 17.12 -10.52
N GLY A 185 -3.72 18.23 -11.21
CA GLY A 185 -2.58 18.50 -12.10
C GLY A 185 -1.24 18.50 -11.35
N ILE A 186 -1.17 19.05 -10.14
CA ILE A 186 0.02 18.97 -9.27
C ILE A 186 0.34 17.50 -8.92
N ARG A 187 -0.69 16.73 -8.51
CA ARG A 187 -0.53 15.30 -8.22
C ARG A 187 0.02 14.55 -9.44
N ASP A 188 -0.54 14.81 -10.61
CA ASP A 188 -0.13 14.14 -11.85
C ASP A 188 1.30 14.53 -12.26
N ALA A 189 1.71 15.78 -11.99
CA ALA A 189 3.09 16.25 -12.20
C ALA A 189 4.09 15.61 -11.22
N LEU A 190 3.66 15.31 -9.98
CA LEU A 190 4.51 14.67 -8.95
C LEU A 190 4.63 13.15 -9.13
N GLY A 191 3.71 12.53 -9.87
CA GLY A 191 3.62 11.09 -10.10
C GLY A 191 2.48 10.44 -9.32
N ASP A 192 1.84 9.44 -9.95
CA ASP A 192 0.57 8.88 -9.48
C ASP A 192 0.68 7.81 -8.40
N LYS A 193 1.87 7.22 -8.18
CA LYS A 193 2.00 6.03 -7.34
C LYS A 193 2.84 6.31 -6.11
N VAL A 194 2.22 6.13 -4.96
CA VAL A 194 2.88 6.09 -3.66
C VAL A 194 2.67 4.69 -3.10
N TYR A 195 3.75 3.99 -2.79
CA TYR A 195 3.69 2.70 -2.12
C TYR A 195 3.66 2.94 -0.61
N VAL A 196 2.61 2.42 0.02
CA VAL A 196 2.50 2.38 1.49
C VAL A 196 2.97 0.99 1.90
N PRO A 197 4.08 0.89 2.62
CA PRO A 197 4.61 -0.37 3.12
C PRO A 197 3.73 -0.97 4.20
#